data_3af130e99ba0ed7e65cdfae9ae9f7100
#
_entry.id   3af130e99ba0ed7e65cdfae9ae9f7100
#
_cell.length_a   1.000
_cell.length_b   1.000
_cell.length_c   1.000
_cell.angle_alpha   90.00
_cell.angle_beta   90.00
_cell.angle_gamma   90.00
#
_symmetry.space_group_name_H-M   'P 1'
#
loop_
_entity.id
_entity.type
_entity.pdbx_description
1 polymer ?
#
loop_
_entity_poly.entity_id
_entity_poly.type
_entity_poly.pdbx_seq_one_letter_code
_entity_poly.pdbx_strand_id
1 'polypeptide(L)'
;MSAAARAHFANPRNDFWRLLHAARLTSRLYEPVEQFEALKDGVGITNAAYRTTPGSGDLRSSDFDLARIERVAREFRPEWIGFVGKEAYRGLFGERPELGVQSRRLGPTRLFVLPSTSPANAAVPWRERLRWFHELAGRSSGLPMRHAVRAIVVDPAQRIVLLHYADEFDSWWIPPGGGIAPGESDEQALRRELREELGLEEFEIGPLLWESSRYFTLDAAFCGQNNRNYLVRVPAMEARVISEANDARWFTLDEVQGLPDHPHDLEHLVRSASDW
;
A
#
# COMPACT_ATOMS: atom_id res chain seq x y z
N MET A 1 17.74 -21.90 -6.21
CA MET A 1 18.08 -20.87 -7.21
C MET A 1 18.93 -19.76 -6.63
N SER A 2 18.50 -19.04 -5.60
CA SER A 2 19.28 -17.87 -5.04
C SER A 2 20.69 -18.24 -4.59
N ALA A 3 20.88 -19.37 -3.92
CA ALA A 3 22.21 -19.81 -3.50
C ALA A 3 23.13 -20.14 -4.70
N ALA A 4 22.62 -20.74 -5.76
CA ALA A 4 23.39 -21.04 -6.97
C ALA A 4 23.74 -19.75 -7.75
N ALA A 5 22.83 -18.77 -7.78
CA ALA A 5 23.05 -17.47 -8.41
C ALA A 5 23.89 -16.52 -7.54
N ARG A 6 24.20 -16.85 -6.29
CA ARG A 6 24.82 -15.96 -5.30
C ARG A 6 24.12 -14.60 -5.17
N ALA A 7 22.81 -14.59 -5.40
CA ALA A 7 22.00 -13.37 -5.40
C ALA A 7 20.69 -13.60 -4.66
N HIS A 8 20.23 -12.59 -3.92
CA HIS A 8 18.97 -12.64 -3.19
C HIS A 8 17.78 -12.61 -4.16
N PHE A 9 16.74 -13.38 -3.84
CA PHE A 9 15.49 -13.41 -4.61
C PHE A 9 15.68 -13.67 -6.12
N ALA A 10 16.66 -14.53 -6.48
CA ALA A 10 17.06 -14.80 -7.87
C ALA A 10 16.09 -15.74 -8.64
N ASN A 11 14.99 -16.16 -8.05
CA ASN A 11 13.95 -16.87 -8.80
C ASN A 11 13.21 -15.87 -9.71
N PRO A 12 13.18 -16.08 -11.05
CA PRO A 12 12.53 -15.13 -11.99
C PRO A 12 11.05 -14.87 -11.70
N ARG A 13 10.38 -15.80 -11.00
CA ARG A 13 8.98 -15.64 -10.57
C ARG A 13 8.82 -15.00 -9.19
N ASN A 14 9.92 -14.54 -8.57
CA ASN A 14 9.85 -13.85 -7.29
C ASN A 14 9.63 -12.36 -7.52
N ASP A 15 8.59 -11.79 -6.93
CA ASP A 15 8.21 -10.41 -7.16
C ASP A 15 9.02 -9.39 -6.34
N PHE A 16 10.02 -9.79 -5.55
CA PHE A 16 10.74 -8.91 -4.62
C PHE A 16 11.30 -7.65 -5.29
N TRP A 17 12.08 -7.82 -6.37
CA TRP A 17 12.71 -6.70 -7.05
C TRP A 17 11.70 -5.79 -7.74
N ARG A 18 10.64 -6.39 -8.32
CA ARG A 18 9.54 -5.64 -8.92
C ARG A 18 8.77 -4.82 -7.88
N LEU A 19 8.52 -5.41 -6.69
CA LEU A 19 7.83 -4.72 -5.59
C LEU A 19 8.67 -3.58 -5.01
N LEU A 20 9.99 -3.75 -4.86
CA LEU A 20 10.87 -2.66 -4.44
C LEU A 20 10.81 -1.48 -5.42
N HIS A 21 10.86 -1.77 -6.72
CA HIS A 21 10.82 -0.73 -7.75
C HIS A 21 9.45 -0.06 -7.83
N ALA A 22 8.37 -0.83 -7.89
CA ALA A 22 7.01 -0.30 -7.94
C ALA A 22 6.68 0.56 -6.70
N ALA A 23 7.19 0.20 -5.51
CA ALA A 23 7.06 0.99 -4.30
C ALA A 23 8.07 2.16 -4.19
N ARG A 24 8.91 2.36 -5.21
CA ARG A 24 9.95 3.39 -5.25
C ARG A 24 10.96 3.32 -4.10
N LEU A 25 11.18 2.13 -3.55
CA LEU A 25 12.31 1.85 -2.65
C LEU A 25 13.63 1.75 -3.41
N THR A 26 13.57 1.50 -4.72
CA THR A 26 14.71 1.55 -5.63
C THR A 26 14.42 2.46 -6.82
N SER A 27 15.44 3.16 -7.30
CA SER A 27 15.34 4.15 -8.38
C SER A 27 15.04 3.52 -9.75
N ARG A 28 15.36 2.22 -9.90
CA ARG A 28 15.06 1.41 -11.08
C ARG A 28 14.81 -0.06 -10.71
N LEU A 29 14.30 -0.82 -11.63
CA LEU A 29 14.23 -2.28 -11.50
C LEU A 29 15.64 -2.87 -11.60
N TYR A 30 16.13 -3.48 -10.51
CA TYR A 30 17.39 -4.19 -10.47
C TYR A 30 17.22 -5.67 -10.78
N GLU A 31 18.19 -6.23 -11.52
CA GLU A 31 18.33 -7.67 -11.60
C GLU A 31 18.94 -8.22 -10.30
N PRO A 32 18.62 -9.46 -9.90
CA PRO A 32 19.17 -10.04 -8.65
C PRO A 32 20.68 -9.99 -8.52
N VAL A 33 21.41 -10.08 -9.63
CA VAL A 33 22.87 -9.99 -9.66
C VAL A 33 23.40 -8.59 -9.36
N GLU A 34 22.59 -7.57 -9.55
CA GLU A 34 22.87 -6.16 -9.26
C GLU A 34 22.52 -5.76 -7.81
N GLN A 35 22.22 -6.73 -6.94
CA GLN A 35 21.73 -6.50 -5.57
C GLN A 35 22.51 -5.48 -4.75
N PHE A 36 23.80 -5.31 -5.01
CA PHE A 36 24.64 -4.33 -4.32
C PHE A 36 24.45 -2.89 -4.84
N GLU A 37 23.88 -2.72 -6.03
CA GLU A 37 23.53 -1.40 -6.56
C GLU A 37 22.39 -0.75 -5.76
N ALA A 38 21.51 -1.57 -5.17
CA ALA A 38 20.42 -1.08 -4.32
C ALA A 38 20.91 -0.32 -3.06
N LEU A 39 22.17 -0.50 -2.67
CA LEU A 39 22.78 0.30 -1.61
C LEU A 39 22.85 1.80 -1.95
N LYS A 40 22.88 2.15 -3.24
CA LYS A 40 22.85 3.56 -3.69
C LYS A 40 21.48 4.21 -3.39
N ASP A 41 20.43 3.41 -3.33
CA ASP A 41 19.08 3.82 -2.95
C ASP A 41 18.83 3.68 -1.43
N GLY A 42 19.86 3.34 -0.64
CA GLY A 42 19.76 3.12 0.80
C GLY A 42 19.15 1.77 1.19
N VAL A 43 19.01 0.83 0.25
CA VAL A 43 18.44 -0.50 0.47
C VAL A 43 19.55 -1.55 0.60
N GLY A 44 19.77 -2.03 1.83
CA GLY A 44 20.64 -3.18 2.11
C GLY A 44 19.84 -4.49 2.21
N ILE A 45 20.40 -5.59 1.70
CA ILE A 45 19.75 -6.90 1.71
C ILE A 45 20.60 -7.90 2.49
N THR A 46 19.96 -8.68 3.35
CA THR A 46 20.62 -9.76 4.10
C THR A 46 19.68 -10.95 4.33
N ASN A 47 20.24 -12.08 4.71
CA ASN A 47 19.44 -13.27 5.06
C ASN A 47 19.22 -13.34 6.57
N ALA A 48 17.99 -13.71 6.97
CA ALA A 48 17.66 -14.07 8.35
C ALA A 48 18.13 -15.47 8.72
N ALA A 49 18.24 -16.36 7.73
CA ALA A 49 18.72 -17.73 7.87
C ALA A 49 19.73 -18.06 6.75
N TYR A 50 20.74 -18.90 7.05
CA TYR A 50 21.83 -19.22 6.11
C TYR A 50 21.77 -20.64 5.56
N ARG A 51 20.93 -21.49 6.11
CA ARG A 51 20.75 -22.83 5.57
C ARG A 51 20.00 -22.76 4.24
N THR A 52 20.55 -23.37 3.21
CA THR A 52 19.87 -23.54 1.93
C THR A 52 18.81 -24.64 2.07
N THR A 53 17.55 -24.29 1.79
CA THR A 53 16.42 -25.22 1.81
C THR A 53 15.59 -25.08 0.53
N PRO A 54 14.83 -26.11 0.14
CA PRO A 54 13.89 -26.01 -0.99
C PRO A 54 12.82 -24.93 -0.78
N GLY A 55 12.35 -24.74 0.46
CA GLY A 55 11.36 -23.75 0.84
C GLY A 55 11.62 -23.17 2.24
N SER A 56 11.02 -22.03 2.54
CA SER A 56 11.12 -21.39 3.86
C SER A 56 10.49 -22.22 4.99
N GLY A 57 9.51 -23.06 4.67
CA GLY A 57 8.87 -23.98 5.62
C GLY A 57 9.79 -25.11 6.13
N ASP A 58 10.91 -25.36 5.43
CA ASP A 58 11.90 -26.39 5.82
C ASP A 58 12.94 -25.86 6.82
N LEU A 59 12.91 -24.54 7.12
CA LEU A 59 13.80 -23.91 8.09
C LEU A 59 13.38 -24.24 9.52
N ARG A 60 14.37 -24.54 10.36
CA ARG A 60 14.21 -24.75 11.80
C ARG A 60 14.59 -23.46 12.55
N SER A 61 14.13 -23.32 13.78
CA SER A 61 14.50 -22.13 14.61
C SER A 61 16.01 -21.96 14.76
N SER A 62 16.77 -23.07 14.80
CA SER A 62 18.25 -23.06 14.86
C SER A 62 18.93 -22.56 13.59
N ASP A 63 18.24 -22.46 12.47
CA ASP A 63 18.79 -21.98 11.19
C ASP A 63 18.77 -20.43 11.10
N PHE A 64 18.08 -19.75 12.03
CA PHE A 64 17.97 -18.29 12.09
C PHE A 64 19.06 -17.68 13.00
N ASP A 65 19.68 -16.60 12.56
CA ASP A 65 20.80 -15.95 13.24
C ASP A 65 20.38 -14.54 13.75
N LEU A 66 19.78 -14.50 14.94
CA LEU A 66 19.38 -13.26 15.57
C LEU A 66 20.58 -12.36 15.88
N ALA A 67 21.69 -12.92 16.38
CA ALA A 67 22.89 -12.16 16.73
C ALA A 67 23.46 -11.39 15.53
N ARG A 68 23.35 -11.98 14.33
CA ARG A 68 23.73 -11.31 13.09
C ARG A 68 22.81 -10.14 12.76
N ILE A 69 21.49 -10.31 12.87
CA ILE A 69 20.54 -9.22 12.60
C ILE A 69 20.71 -8.08 13.60
N GLU A 70 20.95 -8.40 14.88
CA GLU A 70 21.28 -7.39 15.90
C GLU A 70 22.59 -6.66 15.59
N ARG A 71 23.60 -7.38 15.08
CA ARG A 71 24.86 -6.77 14.63
C ARG A 71 24.63 -5.82 13.46
N VAL A 72 23.87 -6.24 12.44
CA VAL A 72 23.48 -5.37 11.30
C VAL A 72 22.78 -4.12 11.82
N ALA A 73 21.82 -4.24 12.72
CA ALA A 73 21.10 -3.11 13.30
C ALA A 73 22.06 -2.15 14.05
N ARG A 74 23.03 -2.69 14.79
CA ARG A 74 24.00 -1.90 15.57
C ARG A 74 25.06 -1.21 14.70
N GLU A 75 25.58 -1.90 13.69
CA GLU A 75 26.69 -1.43 12.84
C GLU A 75 26.19 -0.44 11.78
N PHE A 76 25.11 -0.77 11.07
CA PHE A 76 24.59 0.05 9.97
C PHE A 76 23.49 1.02 10.40
N ARG A 77 22.87 0.81 11.56
CA ARG A 77 21.81 1.66 12.12
C ARG A 77 20.71 2.02 11.12
N PRO A 78 20.18 1.05 10.36
CA PRO A 78 19.08 1.35 9.46
C PRO A 78 17.89 1.87 10.26
N GLU A 79 17.11 2.78 9.70
CA GLU A 79 15.89 3.24 10.34
C GLU A 79 14.87 2.09 10.44
N TRP A 80 14.81 1.27 9.39
CA TRP A 80 13.90 0.13 9.28
C TRP A 80 14.63 -1.16 8.88
N ILE A 81 14.18 -2.29 9.43
CA ILE A 81 14.48 -3.62 8.90
C ILE A 81 13.15 -4.25 8.47
N GLY A 82 13.02 -4.51 7.15
CA GLY A 82 11.87 -5.19 6.55
C GLY A 82 12.11 -6.70 6.47
N PHE A 83 11.23 -7.49 7.10
CA PHE A 83 11.25 -8.96 7.03
C PHE A 83 10.30 -9.41 5.92
N VAL A 84 10.84 -9.98 4.85
CA VAL A 84 10.04 -10.49 3.72
C VAL A 84 9.48 -11.87 4.06
N GLY A 85 8.20 -11.89 4.42
CA GLY A 85 7.48 -13.06 4.92
C GLY A 85 7.53 -13.18 6.45
N LYS A 86 6.38 -13.55 7.02
CA LYS A 86 6.20 -13.74 8.48
C LYS A 86 7.17 -14.76 9.08
N GLU A 87 7.62 -15.73 8.28
CA GLU A 87 8.53 -16.81 8.72
C GLU A 87 9.89 -16.30 9.17
N ALA A 88 10.44 -15.28 8.48
CA ALA A 88 11.73 -14.70 8.84
C ALA A 88 11.68 -14.05 10.25
N TYR A 89 10.62 -13.31 10.53
CA TYR A 89 10.41 -12.70 11.84
C TYR A 89 10.16 -13.75 12.92
N ARG A 90 9.24 -14.70 12.65
CA ARG A 90 8.89 -15.78 13.58
C ARG A 90 10.10 -16.62 13.94
N GLY A 91 10.95 -16.97 12.96
CA GLY A 91 12.13 -17.77 13.18
C GLY A 91 13.18 -17.08 14.07
N LEU A 92 13.34 -15.77 13.95
CA LEU A 92 14.28 -14.98 14.75
C LEU A 92 13.79 -14.73 16.19
N PHE A 93 12.50 -14.38 16.35
CA PHE A 93 11.98 -13.87 17.63
C PHE A 93 11.05 -14.85 18.36
N GLY A 94 10.63 -15.94 17.72
CA GLY A 94 9.67 -16.89 18.30
C GLY A 94 8.23 -16.36 18.39
N GLU A 95 7.97 -15.16 17.85
CA GLU A 95 6.68 -14.46 17.91
C GLU A 95 5.89 -14.66 16.61
N ARG A 96 4.57 -14.58 16.68
CA ARG A 96 3.68 -14.56 15.50
C ARG A 96 3.40 -13.10 15.11
N PRO A 97 4.04 -12.57 14.05
CA PRO A 97 3.83 -11.19 13.67
C PRO A 97 2.56 -11.02 12.84
N GLU A 98 1.98 -9.83 12.91
CA GLU A 98 1.12 -9.31 11.85
C GLU A 98 1.95 -8.64 10.76
N LEU A 99 1.36 -8.35 9.60
CA LEU A 99 2.02 -7.54 8.58
C LEU A 99 2.11 -6.09 9.07
N GLY A 100 3.12 -5.35 8.59
CA GLY A 100 3.33 -3.96 8.97
C GLY A 100 4.32 -3.76 10.11
N VAL A 101 4.16 -2.64 10.82
CA VAL A 101 5.04 -2.22 11.91
C VAL A 101 4.92 -3.16 13.10
N GLN A 102 6.07 -3.56 13.64
CA GLN A 102 6.12 -4.37 14.85
C GLN A 102 6.41 -3.51 16.09
N SER A 103 5.90 -3.93 17.25
CA SER A 103 6.18 -3.26 18.54
C SER A 103 7.65 -3.42 18.96
N ARG A 104 8.27 -4.55 18.61
CA ARG A 104 9.69 -4.85 18.89
C ARG A 104 10.58 -3.90 18.09
N ARG A 105 11.74 -3.57 18.66
CA ARG A 105 12.82 -2.81 18.02
C ARG A 105 14.17 -3.48 18.29
N LEU A 106 15.15 -3.16 17.45
CA LEU A 106 16.56 -3.49 17.68
C LEU A 106 17.35 -2.19 17.91
N GLY A 107 17.44 -1.76 19.16
CA GLY A 107 17.92 -0.43 19.50
C GLY A 107 17.02 0.66 18.88
N PRO A 108 17.55 1.62 18.11
CA PRO A 108 16.74 2.63 17.43
C PRO A 108 15.99 2.08 16.21
N THR A 109 16.44 0.97 15.63
CA THR A 109 15.88 0.38 14.39
C THR A 109 14.48 -0.16 14.62
N ARG A 110 13.55 0.29 13.79
CA ARG A 110 12.15 -0.19 13.75
C ARG A 110 12.07 -1.45 12.90
N LEU A 111 11.11 -2.34 13.21
CA LEU A 111 10.91 -3.57 12.47
C LEU A 111 9.58 -3.53 11.73
N PHE A 112 9.60 -4.06 10.50
CA PHE A 112 8.43 -4.13 9.63
C PHE A 112 8.33 -5.53 9.01
N VAL A 113 7.13 -6.11 8.97
CA VAL A 113 6.91 -7.40 8.32
C VAL A 113 6.15 -7.20 7.02
N LEU A 114 6.79 -7.61 5.93
CA LEU A 114 6.24 -7.59 4.58
C LEU A 114 5.62 -8.95 4.22
N PRO A 115 4.67 -9.01 3.32
CA PRO A 115 4.20 -10.27 2.77
C PRO A 115 5.33 -11.01 2.04
N SER A 116 5.22 -12.33 1.97
CA SER A 116 6.16 -13.13 1.18
C SER A 116 6.04 -12.79 -0.31
N THR A 117 7.18 -12.59 -0.96
CA THR A 117 7.30 -12.33 -2.41
C THR A 117 7.49 -13.59 -3.23
N SER A 118 7.52 -14.75 -2.57
CA SER A 118 7.68 -16.05 -3.22
C SER A 118 6.49 -16.38 -4.11
N PRO A 119 6.72 -17.02 -5.29
CA PRO A 119 5.63 -17.54 -6.12
C PRO A 119 4.74 -18.57 -5.38
N ALA A 120 5.22 -19.21 -4.32
CA ALA A 120 4.41 -20.07 -3.47
C ALA A 120 3.30 -19.30 -2.70
N ASN A 121 3.40 -17.98 -2.60
CA ASN A 121 2.42 -17.09 -1.99
C ASN A 121 1.52 -16.39 -3.04
N ALA A 122 1.33 -17.00 -4.21
CA ALA A 122 0.55 -16.43 -5.32
C ALA A 122 -0.94 -16.17 -4.98
N ALA A 123 -1.45 -16.77 -3.89
CA ALA A 123 -2.79 -16.50 -3.39
C ALA A 123 -2.97 -15.07 -2.84
N VAL A 124 -1.88 -14.38 -2.44
CA VAL A 124 -1.93 -12.97 -2.07
C VAL A 124 -1.76 -12.12 -3.32
N PRO A 125 -2.77 -11.31 -3.71
CA PRO A 125 -2.71 -10.49 -4.91
C PRO A 125 -1.50 -9.56 -4.94
N TRP A 126 -1.03 -9.22 -6.15
CA TRP A 126 0.07 -8.26 -6.36
C TRP A 126 -0.15 -6.95 -5.60
N ARG A 127 -1.34 -6.36 -5.75
CA ARG A 127 -1.73 -5.10 -5.13
C ARG A 127 -1.64 -5.14 -3.60
N GLU A 128 -2.12 -6.22 -2.98
CA GLU A 128 -2.04 -6.37 -1.52
C GLU A 128 -0.59 -6.43 -1.05
N ARG A 129 0.29 -7.11 -1.81
CA ARG A 129 1.72 -7.13 -1.53
C ARG A 129 2.35 -5.76 -1.72
N LEU A 130 2.03 -5.07 -2.84
CA LEU A 130 2.55 -3.74 -3.16
C LEU A 130 2.14 -2.69 -2.12
N ARG A 131 0.92 -2.75 -1.60
CA ARG A 131 0.43 -1.87 -0.53
C ARG A 131 1.38 -1.85 0.69
N TRP A 132 1.85 -3.03 1.13
CA TRP A 132 2.76 -3.14 2.25
C TRP A 132 4.16 -2.59 1.95
N PHE A 133 4.61 -2.75 0.70
CA PHE A 133 5.88 -2.15 0.27
C PHE A 133 5.78 -0.63 0.18
N HIS A 134 4.67 -0.08 -0.31
CA HIS A 134 4.40 1.37 -0.27
C HIS A 134 4.35 1.89 1.17
N GLU A 135 3.75 1.15 2.10
CA GLU A 135 3.71 1.57 3.50
C GLU A 135 5.13 1.65 4.10
N LEU A 136 5.98 0.65 3.85
CA LEU A 136 7.37 0.70 4.30
C LEU A 136 8.12 1.87 3.64
N ALA A 137 7.98 2.05 2.34
CA ALA A 137 8.60 3.15 1.59
C ALA A 137 8.18 4.51 2.14
N GLY A 138 6.88 4.73 2.33
CA GLY A 138 6.37 5.97 2.89
C GLY A 138 6.87 6.26 4.29
N ARG A 139 6.87 5.25 5.16
CA ARG A 139 7.39 5.39 6.53
C ARG A 139 8.89 5.65 6.59
N SER A 140 9.66 5.20 5.61
CA SER A 140 11.10 5.41 5.51
C SER A 140 11.50 6.69 4.78
N SER A 141 10.59 7.33 4.07
CA SER A 141 10.88 8.53 3.27
C SER A 141 11.10 9.79 4.10
N GLY A 142 10.58 9.83 5.33
CA GLY A 142 10.56 11.05 6.15
C GLY A 142 9.60 12.14 5.64
N LEU A 143 8.87 11.89 4.55
CA LEU A 143 7.90 12.82 3.98
C LEU A 143 6.60 12.83 4.78
N PRO A 144 5.86 13.96 4.80
CA PRO A 144 4.56 14.04 5.46
C PRO A 144 3.47 13.29 4.68
N MET A 145 2.38 12.99 5.38
CA MET A 145 1.12 12.56 4.77
C MET A 145 0.33 13.81 4.33
N ARG A 146 -0.24 13.78 3.14
CA ARG A 146 -1.16 14.81 2.64
C ARG A 146 -2.54 14.62 3.28
N HIS A 147 -3.18 15.69 3.73
CA HIS A 147 -4.60 15.65 4.08
C HIS A 147 -5.47 15.68 2.83
N ALA A 148 -6.50 14.85 2.81
CA ALA A 148 -7.38 14.68 1.66
C ALA A 148 -8.82 14.39 2.08
N VAL A 149 -9.77 14.73 1.21
CA VAL A 149 -11.17 14.35 1.33
C VAL A 149 -11.55 13.38 0.22
N ARG A 150 -12.50 12.50 0.53
CA ARG A 150 -13.13 11.59 -0.43
C ARG A 150 -14.64 11.67 -0.29
N ALA A 151 -15.33 11.68 -1.42
CA ALA A 151 -16.77 11.70 -1.47
C ALA A 151 -17.31 10.31 -1.81
N ILE A 152 -18.10 9.75 -0.92
CA ILE A 152 -18.93 8.59 -1.19
C ILE A 152 -20.21 9.12 -1.82
N VAL A 153 -20.16 9.29 -3.12
CA VAL A 153 -21.27 9.89 -3.88
C VAL A 153 -22.32 8.83 -4.17
N VAL A 154 -23.52 9.05 -3.64
CA VAL A 154 -24.64 8.09 -3.71
C VAL A 154 -25.79 8.74 -4.48
N ASP A 155 -26.34 8.01 -5.44
CA ASP A 155 -27.54 8.41 -6.20
C ASP A 155 -28.84 7.86 -5.55
N PRO A 156 -30.04 8.28 -6.04
CA PRO A 156 -31.32 7.78 -5.51
C PRO A 156 -31.54 6.26 -5.67
N ALA A 157 -30.79 5.61 -6.57
CA ALA A 157 -30.82 4.16 -6.75
C ALA A 157 -29.81 3.43 -5.84
N GLN A 158 -29.22 4.13 -4.87
CA GLN A 158 -28.21 3.60 -3.93
C GLN A 158 -26.97 3.04 -4.64
N ARG A 159 -26.60 3.64 -5.78
CA ARG A 159 -25.36 3.33 -6.48
C ARG A 159 -24.28 4.32 -6.05
N ILE A 160 -23.04 3.89 -6.11
CA ILE A 160 -21.84 4.68 -5.77
C ILE A 160 -21.04 4.94 -7.03
N VAL A 161 -20.59 6.18 -7.24
CA VAL A 161 -19.66 6.47 -8.33
C VAL A 161 -18.22 6.27 -7.85
N LEU A 162 -17.44 5.57 -8.68
CA LEU A 162 -16.00 5.42 -8.51
C LEU A 162 -15.29 5.90 -9.77
N LEU A 163 -14.09 6.43 -9.58
CA LEU A 163 -13.17 6.84 -10.62
C LEU A 163 -12.12 5.76 -10.84
N HIS A 164 -11.79 5.48 -12.07
CA HIS A 164 -10.77 4.52 -12.47
C HIS A 164 -9.45 5.23 -12.77
N TYR A 165 -8.38 4.72 -12.18
CA TYR A 165 -7.01 5.12 -12.48
C TYR A 165 -6.18 3.91 -12.82
N ALA A 166 -5.15 4.11 -13.64
CA ALA A 166 -4.19 3.05 -13.98
C ALA A 166 -2.78 3.65 -14.17
N ASP A 167 -1.77 2.88 -13.79
CA ASP A 167 -0.37 3.14 -14.11
C ASP A 167 0.28 1.90 -14.74
N GLU A 168 1.59 1.90 -14.90
CA GLU A 168 2.34 0.78 -15.48
C GLU A 168 2.33 -0.51 -14.62
N PHE A 169 1.99 -0.41 -13.34
CA PHE A 169 2.03 -1.51 -12.38
C PHE A 169 0.66 -2.03 -12.00
N ASP A 170 -0.37 -1.15 -12.04
CA ASP A 170 -1.66 -1.44 -11.43
C ASP A 170 -2.80 -0.59 -12.01
N SER A 171 -4.06 -0.98 -11.72
CA SER A 171 -5.26 -0.19 -11.99
C SER A 171 -6.23 -0.30 -10.82
N TRP A 172 -6.93 0.79 -10.48
CA TRP A 172 -7.79 0.83 -9.30
C TRP A 172 -8.98 1.75 -9.45
N TRP A 173 -10.02 1.45 -8.68
CA TRP A 173 -11.20 2.28 -8.53
C TRP A 173 -11.19 2.97 -7.16
N ILE A 174 -11.42 4.26 -7.12
CA ILE A 174 -11.47 5.05 -5.88
C ILE A 174 -12.65 6.01 -5.86
N PRO A 175 -13.17 6.38 -4.69
CA PRO A 175 -14.12 7.48 -4.56
C PRO A 175 -13.50 8.79 -5.06
N PRO A 176 -14.30 9.67 -5.71
CA PRO A 176 -13.85 11.01 -6.11
C PRO A 176 -13.39 11.83 -4.92
N GLY A 177 -12.49 12.79 -5.19
CA GLY A 177 -11.93 13.68 -4.18
C GLY A 177 -10.40 13.72 -4.24
N GLY A 178 -9.82 14.67 -3.52
CA GLY A 178 -8.39 14.93 -3.56
C GLY A 178 -7.86 15.66 -2.34
N GLY A 179 -6.70 16.29 -2.49
CA GLY A 179 -6.03 16.98 -1.39
C GLY A 179 -6.70 18.25 -0.96
N ILE A 180 -6.65 18.53 0.32
CA ILE A 180 -7.09 19.79 0.91
C ILE A 180 -5.99 20.83 0.70
N ALA A 181 -6.32 21.93 0.05
CA ALA A 181 -5.39 23.03 -0.16
C ALA A 181 -5.16 23.83 1.15
N PRO A 182 -4.03 24.55 1.29
CA PRO A 182 -3.78 25.38 2.46
C PRO A 182 -4.90 26.40 2.71
N GLY A 183 -5.52 26.33 3.88
CA GLY A 183 -6.62 27.22 4.27
C GLY A 183 -8.01 26.78 3.77
N GLU A 184 -8.10 25.69 3.03
CA GLU A 184 -9.36 25.12 2.56
C GLU A 184 -10.01 24.27 3.65
N SER A 185 -11.33 24.35 3.82
CA SER A 185 -12.08 23.40 4.65
C SER A 185 -12.37 22.11 3.89
N ASP A 186 -12.72 21.04 4.60
CA ASP A 186 -13.13 19.77 3.99
C ASP A 186 -14.29 19.96 2.99
N GLU A 187 -15.30 20.77 3.36
CA GLU A 187 -16.42 21.06 2.49
C GLU A 187 -16.00 21.80 1.21
N GLN A 188 -15.10 22.78 1.34
CA GLN A 188 -14.57 23.51 0.18
C GLN A 188 -13.79 22.59 -0.74
N ALA A 189 -12.94 21.71 -0.16
CA ALA A 189 -12.20 20.73 -0.93
C ALA A 189 -13.12 19.74 -1.65
N LEU A 190 -14.15 19.19 -0.96
CA LEU A 190 -15.14 18.31 -1.58
C LEU A 190 -15.85 18.99 -2.75
N ARG A 191 -16.32 20.24 -2.58
CA ARG A 191 -17.01 20.99 -3.63
C ARG A 191 -16.12 21.26 -4.83
N ARG A 192 -14.85 21.60 -4.60
CA ARG A 192 -13.87 21.81 -5.67
C ARG A 192 -13.59 20.52 -6.42
N GLU A 193 -13.23 19.46 -5.71
CA GLU A 193 -12.87 18.15 -6.32
C GLU A 193 -14.04 17.55 -7.10
N LEU A 194 -15.26 17.56 -6.55
CA LEU A 194 -16.43 17.01 -7.23
C LEU A 194 -16.80 17.81 -8.48
N ARG A 195 -16.57 19.12 -8.49
CA ARG A 195 -16.72 19.93 -9.69
C ARG A 195 -15.63 19.60 -10.72
N GLU A 196 -14.36 19.49 -10.29
CA GLU A 196 -13.23 19.22 -11.16
C GLU A 196 -13.27 17.82 -11.77
N GLU A 197 -13.67 16.81 -10.98
CA GLU A 197 -13.66 15.42 -11.42
C GLU A 197 -14.95 14.95 -12.10
N LEU A 198 -16.12 15.40 -11.63
CA LEU A 198 -17.42 14.92 -12.06
C LEU A 198 -18.35 16.02 -12.62
N GLY A 199 -17.96 17.30 -12.60
CA GLY A 199 -18.80 18.44 -13.01
C GLY A 199 -20.01 18.66 -12.12
N LEU A 200 -19.97 18.23 -10.86
CA LEU A 200 -21.07 18.38 -9.92
C LEU A 200 -21.12 19.79 -9.35
N GLU A 201 -22.26 20.46 -9.50
CA GLU A 201 -22.53 21.79 -8.96
C GLU A 201 -23.47 21.73 -7.75
N GLU A 202 -24.50 20.85 -7.80
CA GLU A 202 -25.52 20.74 -6.78
C GLU A 202 -25.51 19.35 -6.15
N PHE A 203 -25.25 19.28 -4.83
CA PHE A 203 -25.25 18.07 -4.04
C PHE A 203 -25.30 18.40 -2.55
N GLU A 204 -25.72 17.43 -1.76
CA GLU A 204 -25.74 17.49 -0.30
C GLU A 204 -24.52 16.77 0.28
N ILE A 205 -23.76 17.46 1.13
CA ILE A 205 -22.68 16.86 1.92
C ILE A 205 -23.27 16.39 3.24
N GLY A 206 -23.18 15.09 3.46
CA GLY A 206 -23.59 14.42 4.69
C GLY A 206 -22.45 14.27 5.69
N PRO A 207 -22.57 13.33 6.63
CA PRO A 207 -21.59 13.14 7.70
C PRO A 207 -20.25 12.59 7.20
N LEU A 208 -19.19 12.79 8.01
CA LEU A 208 -17.95 12.02 7.93
C LEU A 208 -18.27 10.56 8.28
N LEU A 209 -17.96 9.65 7.38
CA LEU A 209 -18.21 8.22 7.56
C LEU A 209 -17.06 7.51 8.25
N TRP A 210 -15.81 7.72 7.76
CA TRP A 210 -14.59 7.18 8.37
C TRP A 210 -13.35 7.94 7.92
N GLU A 211 -12.24 7.72 8.61
CA GLU A 211 -10.91 8.17 8.22
C GLU A 211 -10.05 6.98 7.85
N SER A 212 -9.14 7.17 6.87
CA SER A 212 -8.20 6.15 6.43
C SER A 212 -6.86 6.75 6.01
N SER A 213 -5.80 5.94 6.08
CA SER A 213 -4.47 6.34 5.65
C SER A 213 -3.95 5.41 4.59
N ARG A 214 -3.40 5.97 3.51
CA ARG A 214 -2.76 5.23 2.44
C ARG A 214 -1.38 5.74 2.16
N TYR A 215 -0.42 4.85 2.08
CA TYR A 215 0.93 5.13 1.66
C TYR A 215 1.07 4.84 0.17
N PHE A 216 1.60 5.80 -0.56
CA PHE A 216 1.95 5.70 -1.99
C PHE A 216 2.82 6.90 -2.33
N THR A 217 3.59 6.82 -3.40
CA THR A 217 4.37 7.97 -3.86
C THR A 217 3.54 8.72 -4.88
N LEU A 218 2.98 9.86 -4.48
CA LEU A 218 2.20 10.73 -5.37
C LEU A 218 3.14 11.67 -6.13
N ASP A 219 4.00 12.35 -5.35
CA ASP A 219 5.04 13.27 -5.84
C ASP A 219 6.22 13.28 -4.86
N ALA A 220 7.17 14.19 -5.05
CA ALA A 220 8.31 14.30 -4.15
C ALA A 220 7.98 14.97 -2.80
N ALA A 221 6.73 15.41 -2.57
CA ALA A 221 6.35 16.17 -1.37
C ALA A 221 5.66 15.32 -0.30
N PHE A 222 4.98 14.22 -0.69
CA PHE A 222 4.17 13.43 0.22
C PHE A 222 4.42 11.92 0.05
N CYS A 223 4.34 11.20 1.17
CA CYS A 223 4.47 9.74 1.19
C CYS A 223 3.12 9.00 1.20
N GLY A 224 2.02 9.70 1.08
CA GLY A 224 0.67 9.15 1.10
C GLY A 224 -0.38 10.17 1.49
N GLN A 225 -1.59 9.68 1.80
CA GLN A 225 -2.72 10.52 2.18
C GLN A 225 -3.42 10.00 3.44
N ASN A 226 -3.87 10.95 4.26
CA ASN A 226 -4.88 10.76 5.30
C ASN A 226 -6.21 11.22 4.71
N ASN A 227 -7.11 10.28 4.41
CA ASN A 227 -8.39 10.56 3.78
C ASN A 227 -9.48 10.68 4.85
N ARG A 228 -10.35 11.67 4.68
CA ARG A 228 -11.61 11.83 5.39
C ARG A 228 -12.74 11.57 4.39
N ASN A 229 -13.51 10.51 4.62
CA ASN A 229 -14.49 10.00 3.67
C ASN A 229 -15.89 10.48 4.10
N TYR A 230 -16.53 11.28 3.25
CA TYR A 230 -17.83 11.90 3.50
C TYR A 230 -18.91 11.29 2.64
N LEU A 231 -20.11 11.13 3.18
CA LEU A 231 -21.30 10.84 2.39
C LEU A 231 -21.67 12.06 1.55
N VAL A 232 -21.96 11.85 0.28
CA VAL A 232 -22.48 12.89 -0.62
C VAL A 232 -23.68 12.35 -1.37
N ARG A 233 -24.80 13.06 -1.33
CA ARG A 233 -26.02 12.70 -2.07
C ARG A 233 -26.20 13.59 -3.28
N VAL A 234 -26.49 12.95 -4.42
CA VAL A 234 -26.75 13.63 -5.69
C VAL A 234 -28.11 13.24 -6.26
N PRO A 235 -28.74 14.10 -7.09
CA PRO A 235 -29.89 13.67 -7.90
C PRO A 235 -29.46 12.58 -8.90
N ALA A 236 -30.43 11.92 -9.53
CA ALA A 236 -30.14 10.96 -10.58
C ALA A 236 -29.38 11.61 -11.74
N MET A 237 -28.20 11.08 -12.08
CA MET A 237 -27.34 11.61 -13.11
C MET A 237 -26.49 10.53 -13.77
N GLU A 238 -25.96 10.83 -14.96
CA GLU A 238 -24.92 10.00 -15.58
C GLU A 238 -23.53 10.33 -14.97
N ALA A 239 -22.73 9.33 -14.69
CA ALA A 239 -21.34 9.53 -14.32
C ALA A 239 -20.56 9.99 -15.56
N ARG A 240 -19.89 11.13 -15.45
CA ARG A 240 -18.97 11.63 -16.47
C ARG A 240 -17.66 12.03 -15.81
N VAL A 241 -16.57 11.56 -16.38
CA VAL A 241 -15.22 12.02 -16.02
C VAL A 241 -14.95 13.30 -16.79
N ILE A 242 -14.47 14.33 -16.09
CA ILE A 242 -13.95 15.56 -16.72
C ILE A 242 -12.51 15.85 -16.28
N SER A 243 -11.87 14.92 -15.56
CA SER A 243 -10.52 15.01 -14.99
C SER A 243 -9.53 14.04 -15.63
N GLU A 244 -8.39 13.84 -14.95
CA GLU A 244 -7.33 12.92 -15.34
C GLU A 244 -7.67 11.42 -15.11
N ALA A 245 -8.82 11.09 -14.53
CA ALA A 245 -9.26 9.71 -14.38
C ALA A 245 -9.51 9.07 -15.75
N ASN A 246 -9.21 7.78 -15.87
CA ASN A 246 -9.43 7.03 -17.11
C ASN A 246 -10.91 6.78 -17.41
N ASP A 247 -11.72 6.64 -16.35
CA ASP A 247 -13.16 6.35 -16.44
C ASP A 247 -13.89 6.73 -15.13
N ALA A 248 -15.23 6.90 -15.18
CA ALA A 248 -16.10 6.99 -14.02
C ALA A 248 -17.33 6.12 -14.24
N ARG A 249 -17.71 5.37 -13.21
CA ARG A 249 -18.83 4.45 -13.32
C ARG A 249 -19.62 4.36 -12.02
N TRP A 250 -20.96 4.21 -12.14
CA TRP A 250 -21.85 3.87 -11.04
C TRP A 250 -21.80 2.36 -10.76
N PHE A 251 -21.69 2.02 -9.49
CA PHE A 251 -21.65 0.65 -8.98
C PHE A 251 -22.73 0.46 -7.93
N THR A 252 -23.39 -0.68 -7.96
CA THR A 252 -24.13 -1.16 -6.78
C THR A 252 -23.15 -1.64 -5.71
N LEU A 253 -23.58 -1.77 -4.46
CA LEU A 253 -22.75 -2.29 -3.38
C LEU A 253 -22.22 -3.70 -3.67
N ASP A 254 -23.04 -4.55 -4.28
CA ASP A 254 -22.62 -5.92 -4.65
C ASP A 254 -21.53 -5.89 -5.73
N GLU A 255 -21.65 -5.00 -6.71
CA GLU A 255 -20.61 -4.82 -7.74
C GLU A 255 -19.31 -4.30 -7.14
N VAL A 256 -19.36 -3.37 -6.16
CA VAL A 256 -18.18 -2.88 -5.45
C VAL A 256 -17.47 -4.01 -4.70
N GLN A 257 -18.22 -4.89 -4.03
CA GLN A 257 -17.64 -6.07 -3.35
C GLN A 257 -16.97 -7.03 -4.31
N GLY A 258 -17.47 -7.14 -5.53
CA GLY A 258 -16.94 -7.98 -6.60
C GLY A 258 -15.73 -7.39 -7.34
N LEU A 259 -15.41 -6.12 -7.12
CA LEU A 259 -14.24 -5.50 -7.75
C LEU A 259 -12.96 -6.15 -7.21
N PRO A 260 -12.10 -6.73 -8.08
CA PRO A 260 -10.86 -7.36 -7.64
C PRO A 260 -9.92 -6.36 -6.95
N ASP A 261 -10.19 -5.09 -7.15
CA ASP A 261 -9.29 -3.97 -6.89
C ASP A 261 -9.96 -2.83 -6.12
N HIS A 262 -10.97 -3.13 -5.31
CA HIS A 262 -11.58 -2.11 -4.46
C HIS A 262 -10.63 -1.73 -3.31
N PRO A 263 -10.58 -0.47 -2.89
CA PRO A 263 -9.89 -0.08 -1.69
C PRO A 263 -10.44 -0.86 -0.50
N HIS A 264 -9.57 -1.41 0.37
CA HIS A 264 -10.02 -2.07 1.61
C HIS A 264 -10.92 -1.17 2.46
N ASP A 265 -10.81 0.16 2.27
CA ASP A 265 -11.66 1.16 2.91
C ASP A 265 -13.12 1.08 2.45
N LEU A 266 -13.39 0.53 1.25
CA LEU A 266 -14.75 0.33 0.76
C LEU A 266 -15.49 -0.83 1.46
N GLU A 267 -14.80 -1.70 2.19
CA GLU A 267 -15.47 -2.64 3.10
C GLU A 267 -16.27 -1.92 4.20
N HIS A 268 -15.80 -0.72 4.59
CA HIS A 268 -16.57 0.15 5.50
C HIS A 268 -17.88 0.65 4.87
N LEU A 269 -17.89 0.87 3.55
CA LEU A 269 -19.10 1.25 2.81
C LEU A 269 -20.20 0.23 2.95
N VAL A 270 -19.86 -1.05 2.76
CA VAL A 270 -20.81 -2.15 2.83
C VAL A 270 -21.38 -2.32 4.24
N ARG A 271 -20.56 -2.10 5.27
CA ARG A 271 -21.00 -2.22 6.67
C ARG A 271 -21.87 -1.05 7.11
N SER A 272 -21.62 0.16 6.59
CA SER A 272 -22.40 1.37 6.95
C SER A 272 -23.58 1.64 6.02
N ALA A 273 -23.70 0.93 4.89
CA ALA A 273 -24.79 1.12 3.95
C ALA A 273 -26.19 0.75 4.52
N SER A 274 -26.24 -0.03 5.60
CA SER A 274 -27.49 -0.33 6.32
C SER A 274 -28.07 0.89 7.05
N ASP A 275 -27.29 1.94 7.23
CA ASP A 275 -27.66 3.15 7.98
C ASP A 275 -27.93 4.36 7.07
N TRP A 276 -28.03 4.18 5.74
CA TRP A 276 -28.16 5.25 4.72
C TRP A 276 -29.58 5.49 4.24
#